data_99d9b090fe258d69a270d948c6e259e9
#
_entry.id   99d9b090fe258d69a270d948c6e259e9
#
_cell.length_a   1.000
_cell.length_b   1.000
_cell.length_c   1.000
_cell.angle_alpha   90.00
_cell.angle_beta   90.00
_cell.angle_gamma   90.00
#
_symmetry.space_group_name_H-M   'P 1'
#
loop_
_entity.id
_entity.type
_entity.pdbx_description
1 polymer ?
#
loop_
_entity_poly.entity_id
_entity_poly.type
_entity_poly.pdbx_seq_one_letter_code
_entity_poly.pdbx_strand_id
1 'polypeptide(L)'
;MNKYKLRSICKKISDETGLSFNVIQTHYFLETILEKISKSDENQNFIFKGGFLLASFVGIKQRSTVDIDFLIRKFTLTKENISQKLEKIFKHEVYEDINYKIKKIEEIRKDDEYGGFRIAIECKLDNIRQIILLDIATGDPITPKEIIYKYKSTFDDKIYEIYSYNIETILAEKIQTIYQRGVFNTRSKDFYDVYILFHLKKKEIDYEKLSIACRNTFIHRNNKFNVADFLNLLDTLKGEKDMLKYWDNYQDRFRYAKNISFHEVIDTIAELMMNLI
;
A
#
# COMPACT_ATOMS: atom_id res chain seq x y z
N MET A 1 -22.02 11.45 6.47
CA MET A 1 -21.25 11.34 7.74
C MET A 1 -21.05 12.74 8.29
N ASN A 2 -21.50 13.07 9.52
CA ASN A 2 -21.18 14.37 10.12
C ASN A 2 -19.95 14.26 11.03
N LYS A 3 -19.36 15.42 11.40
CA LYS A 3 -18.12 15.48 12.19
C LYS A 3 -18.22 14.83 13.56
N TYR A 4 -19.36 14.89 14.23
CA TYR A 4 -19.54 14.32 15.57
C TYR A 4 -19.56 12.80 15.51
N LYS A 5 -20.31 12.23 14.56
CA LYS A 5 -20.34 10.80 14.31
C LYS A 5 -18.94 10.29 13.90
N LEU A 6 -18.23 10.99 13.01
CA LEU A 6 -16.87 10.62 12.62
C LEU A 6 -15.93 10.59 13.84
N ARG A 7 -15.94 11.64 14.67
CA ARG A 7 -15.11 11.69 15.89
C ARG A 7 -15.42 10.55 16.86
N SER A 8 -16.70 10.23 17.06
CA SER A 8 -17.10 9.12 17.91
C SER A 8 -16.57 7.77 17.40
N ILE A 9 -16.73 7.50 16.10
CA ILE A 9 -16.23 6.26 15.47
C ILE A 9 -14.71 6.22 15.52
N CYS A 10 -14.01 7.32 15.18
CA CYS A 10 -12.55 7.37 15.25
C CYS A 10 -12.03 7.10 16.66
N LYS A 11 -12.68 7.66 17.70
CA LYS A 11 -12.31 7.39 19.08
C LYS A 11 -12.49 5.91 19.44
N LYS A 12 -13.64 5.33 19.12
CA LYS A 12 -13.91 3.91 19.36
C LYS A 12 -12.85 3.02 18.70
N ILE A 13 -12.56 3.21 17.42
CA ILE A 13 -11.55 2.41 16.71
C ILE A 13 -10.15 2.64 17.30
N SER A 14 -9.80 3.88 17.68
CA SER A 14 -8.54 4.21 18.35
C SER A 14 -8.38 3.43 19.67
N ASP A 15 -9.42 3.39 20.49
CA ASP A 15 -9.44 2.67 21.77
C ASP A 15 -9.30 1.14 21.55
N GLU A 16 -9.96 0.60 20.53
CA GLU A 16 -9.94 -0.85 20.20
C GLU A 16 -8.62 -1.31 19.56
N THR A 17 -7.97 -0.46 18.77
CA THR A 17 -6.78 -0.83 17.98
C THR A 17 -5.47 -0.36 18.61
N GLY A 18 -5.53 0.66 19.48
CA GLY A 18 -4.36 1.35 20.01
C GLY A 18 -3.65 2.28 18.99
N LEU A 19 -4.24 2.48 17.82
CA LEU A 19 -3.77 3.47 16.84
C LEU A 19 -4.18 4.87 17.27
N SER A 20 -3.37 5.89 16.93
CA SER A 20 -3.72 7.27 17.27
C SER A 20 -4.99 7.72 16.54
N PHE A 21 -5.75 8.61 17.18
CA PHE A 21 -6.95 9.22 16.59
C PHE A 21 -6.68 9.81 15.21
N ASN A 22 -5.54 10.48 15.03
CA ASN A 22 -5.18 11.09 13.74
C ASN A 22 -4.95 10.05 12.65
N VAL A 23 -4.36 8.90 12.95
CA VAL A 23 -4.18 7.81 12.00
C VAL A 23 -5.53 7.27 11.55
N ILE A 24 -6.47 7.06 12.48
CA ILE A 24 -7.82 6.60 12.15
C ILE A 24 -8.59 7.65 11.34
N GLN A 25 -8.49 8.93 11.71
CA GLN A 25 -9.12 10.00 10.94
C GLN A 25 -8.54 10.09 9.52
N THR A 26 -7.23 9.93 9.35
CA THR A 26 -6.60 9.86 8.03
C THR A 26 -7.13 8.68 7.24
N HIS A 27 -7.24 7.51 7.87
CA HIS A 27 -7.79 6.31 7.24
C HIS A 27 -9.23 6.53 6.72
N TYR A 28 -10.07 7.25 7.45
CA TYR A 28 -11.39 7.64 6.97
C TYR A 28 -11.32 8.40 5.63
N PHE A 29 -10.46 9.41 5.54
CA PHE A 29 -10.33 10.19 4.30
C PHE A 29 -9.70 9.38 3.16
N LEU A 30 -8.79 8.44 3.45
CA LEU A 30 -8.31 7.48 2.45
C LEU A 30 -9.46 6.65 1.87
N GLU A 31 -10.35 6.12 2.74
CA GLU A 31 -11.53 5.36 2.30
C GLU A 31 -12.49 6.20 1.45
N THR A 32 -12.69 7.48 1.80
CA THR A 32 -13.59 8.35 1.03
C THR A 32 -13.06 8.63 -0.39
N ILE A 33 -11.73 8.76 -0.54
CA ILE A 33 -11.09 8.89 -1.86
C ILE A 33 -11.24 7.58 -2.64
N LEU A 34 -10.98 6.44 -1.98
CA LEU A 34 -11.14 5.12 -2.59
C LEU A 34 -12.57 4.90 -3.10
N GLU A 35 -13.58 5.23 -2.30
CA GLU A 35 -15.00 5.13 -2.68
C GLU A 35 -15.33 6.04 -3.88
N LYS A 36 -14.81 7.27 -3.89
CA LYS A 36 -14.98 8.19 -5.03
C LYS A 36 -14.42 7.58 -6.33
N ILE A 37 -13.22 7.03 -6.29
CA ILE A 37 -12.60 6.39 -7.44
C ILE A 37 -13.40 5.15 -7.85
N SER A 38 -13.79 4.29 -6.90
CA SER A 38 -14.50 3.04 -7.18
C SER A 38 -15.85 3.25 -7.87
N LYS A 39 -16.53 4.37 -7.59
CA LYS A 39 -17.84 4.71 -8.16
C LYS A 39 -17.77 5.59 -9.41
N SER A 40 -16.57 6.03 -9.79
CA SER A 40 -16.38 6.85 -10.98
C SER A 40 -16.20 6.00 -12.24
N ASP A 41 -16.42 6.61 -13.42
CA ASP A 41 -16.08 6.00 -14.72
C ASP A 41 -14.60 5.71 -14.87
N GLU A 42 -13.75 6.28 -14.01
CA GLU A 42 -12.29 6.12 -14.01
C GLU A 42 -11.82 4.90 -13.21
N ASN A 43 -12.69 4.14 -12.55
CA ASN A 43 -12.34 2.98 -11.73
C ASN A 43 -11.39 2.00 -12.44
N GLN A 44 -11.63 1.71 -13.73
CA GLN A 44 -10.79 0.82 -14.53
C GLN A 44 -9.39 1.37 -14.84
N ASN A 45 -9.19 2.67 -14.68
CA ASN A 45 -7.94 3.37 -14.97
C ASN A 45 -7.04 3.52 -13.74
N PHE A 46 -7.60 3.37 -12.53
CA PHE A 46 -6.92 3.50 -11.25
C PHE A 46 -6.84 2.13 -10.56
N ILE A 47 -5.69 1.48 -10.66
CA ILE A 47 -5.49 0.17 -10.05
C ILE A 47 -4.91 0.36 -8.64
N PHE A 48 -5.71 0.05 -7.63
CA PHE A 48 -5.37 0.21 -6.22
C PHE A 48 -4.21 -0.68 -5.81
N LYS A 49 -3.20 -0.12 -5.16
CA LYS A 49 -1.96 -0.81 -4.75
C LYS A 49 -1.43 -0.27 -3.41
N GLY A 50 -0.23 -0.68 -3.07
CA GLY A 50 0.56 -0.11 -1.98
C GLY A 50 0.10 -0.47 -0.57
N GLY A 51 0.51 0.38 0.37
CA GLY A 51 0.32 0.12 1.81
C GLY A 51 -1.13 0.09 2.27
N PHE A 52 -2.01 0.86 1.64
CA PHE A 52 -3.42 0.92 2.00
C PHE A 52 -4.18 -0.35 1.53
N LEU A 53 -3.89 -0.84 0.32
CA LEU A 53 -4.41 -2.13 -0.13
C LEU A 53 -3.93 -3.27 0.79
N LEU A 54 -2.64 -3.29 1.14
CA LEU A 54 -2.09 -4.30 2.04
C LEU A 54 -2.79 -4.24 3.41
N ALA A 55 -2.97 -3.05 3.98
CA ALA A 55 -3.68 -2.85 5.24
C ALA A 55 -5.12 -3.40 5.18
N SER A 56 -5.79 -3.30 4.02
CA SER A 56 -7.14 -3.85 3.85
C SER A 56 -7.19 -5.38 3.82
N PHE A 57 -6.10 -6.05 3.38
CA PHE A 57 -5.99 -7.52 3.42
C PHE A 57 -5.78 -8.07 4.84
N VAL A 58 -4.99 -7.37 5.64
CA VAL A 58 -4.58 -7.86 6.98
C VAL A 58 -5.31 -7.18 8.13
N GLY A 59 -6.03 -6.09 7.87
CA GLY A 59 -6.73 -5.28 8.85
C GLY A 59 -5.88 -4.13 9.41
N ILE A 60 -6.52 -2.98 9.66
CA ILE A 60 -5.87 -1.74 10.13
C ILE A 60 -5.08 -1.91 11.44
N LYS A 61 -5.51 -2.84 12.31
CA LYS A 61 -4.82 -3.16 13.57
C LYS A 61 -3.45 -3.80 13.32
N GLN A 62 -3.32 -4.56 12.25
CA GLN A 62 -2.07 -5.25 11.88
C GLN A 62 -1.17 -4.38 11.00
N ARG A 63 -1.73 -3.44 10.25
CA ARG A 63 -0.96 -2.58 9.36
C ARG A 63 -1.73 -1.29 9.10
N SER A 64 -1.15 -0.15 9.41
CA SER A 64 -1.73 1.16 9.12
C SER A 64 -0.87 1.95 8.13
N THR A 65 -1.49 2.82 7.36
CA THR A 65 -0.82 3.76 6.45
C THR A 65 -1.53 5.10 6.45
N VAL A 66 -0.88 6.11 5.88
CA VAL A 66 -1.40 7.49 5.79
C VAL A 66 -1.43 8.00 4.35
N ASP A 67 -1.05 7.16 3.41
CA ASP A 67 -1.01 7.40 1.96
C ASP A 67 -1.85 6.37 1.20
N ILE A 68 -2.23 6.71 -0.02
CA ILE A 68 -2.94 5.84 -0.94
C ILE A 68 -2.21 5.81 -2.28
N ASP A 69 -2.03 4.63 -2.84
CA ASP A 69 -1.25 4.41 -4.04
C ASP A 69 -2.11 3.82 -5.15
N PHE A 70 -1.90 4.27 -6.39
CA PHE A 70 -2.51 3.70 -7.58
C PHE A 70 -1.50 3.51 -8.71
N LEU A 71 -1.68 2.44 -9.47
CA LEU A 71 -1.10 2.30 -10.79
C LEU A 71 -2.11 2.78 -11.83
N ILE A 72 -1.65 3.62 -12.77
CA ILE A 72 -2.51 4.14 -13.84
C ILE A 72 -2.38 3.29 -15.09
N ARG A 73 -3.54 3.05 -15.71
CA ARG A 73 -3.66 2.40 -17.02
C ARG A 73 -4.48 3.25 -17.98
N LYS A 74 -4.33 2.98 -19.26
CA LYS A 74 -5.16 3.48 -20.37
C LYS A 74 -5.12 5.00 -20.61
N PHE A 75 -4.25 5.76 -19.95
CA PHE A 75 -4.00 7.15 -20.31
C PHE A 75 -2.56 7.58 -20.02
N THR A 76 -2.09 8.58 -20.74
CA THR A 76 -0.74 9.12 -20.55
C THR A 76 -0.65 9.86 -19.21
N LEU A 77 0.32 9.48 -18.41
CA LEU A 77 0.56 10.04 -17.09
C LEU A 77 1.21 11.43 -17.20
N THR A 78 0.38 12.47 -17.28
CA THR A 78 0.81 13.87 -17.22
C THR A 78 0.10 14.59 -16.07
N LYS A 79 0.67 15.70 -15.61
CA LYS A 79 0.10 16.52 -14.54
C LYS A 79 -1.30 17.01 -14.89
N GLU A 80 -1.51 17.42 -16.14
CA GLU A 80 -2.76 17.92 -16.68
C GLU A 80 -3.83 16.83 -16.69
N ASN A 81 -3.50 15.65 -17.24
CA ASN A 81 -4.44 14.53 -17.31
C ASN A 81 -4.85 14.04 -15.92
N ILE A 82 -3.90 13.96 -14.98
CA ILE A 82 -4.19 13.57 -13.59
C ILE A 82 -5.12 14.59 -12.94
N SER A 83 -4.81 15.90 -13.05
CA SER A 83 -5.63 16.96 -12.45
C SER A 83 -7.08 16.89 -12.97
N GLN A 84 -7.25 16.83 -14.29
CA GLN A 84 -8.57 16.75 -14.92
C GLN A 84 -9.38 15.52 -14.46
N LYS A 85 -8.72 14.34 -14.41
CA LYS A 85 -9.39 13.10 -13.99
C LYS A 85 -9.77 13.14 -12.51
N LEU A 86 -8.88 13.58 -11.63
CA LEU A 86 -9.17 13.71 -10.20
C LEU A 86 -10.26 14.74 -9.93
N GLU A 87 -10.26 15.88 -10.64
CA GLU A 87 -11.33 16.86 -10.52
C GLU A 87 -12.69 16.28 -10.95
N LYS A 88 -12.73 15.47 -12.02
CA LYS A 88 -13.95 14.76 -12.44
C LYS A 88 -14.41 13.77 -11.36
N ILE A 89 -13.49 12.97 -10.80
CA ILE A 89 -13.77 12.01 -9.73
C ILE A 89 -14.32 12.72 -8.48
N PHE A 90 -13.71 13.84 -8.07
CA PHE A 90 -14.12 14.55 -6.87
C PHE A 90 -15.44 15.33 -7.03
N LYS A 91 -15.87 15.64 -8.23
CA LYS A 91 -17.19 16.21 -8.52
C LYS A 91 -18.32 15.17 -8.47
N HIS A 92 -18.00 13.87 -8.44
CA HIS A 92 -19.01 12.83 -8.38
C HIS A 92 -19.73 12.83 -7.01
N GLU A 93 -21.06 12.79 -7.00
CA GLU A 93 -21.94 12.95 -5.83
C GLU A 93 -21.95 11.75 -4.87
N VAL A 94 -20.80 11.36 -4.30
CA VAL A 94 -20.75 10.26 -3.30
C VAL A 94 -20.78 10.78 -1.87
N TYR A 95 -20.11 11.89 -1.60
CA TYR A 95 -20.06 12.57 -0.30
C TYR A 95 -20.26 14.06 -0.51
N GLU A 96 -21.48 14.55 -0.39
CA GLU A 96 -21.83 15.97 -0.51
C GLU A 96 -21.17 16.81 0.60
N ASP A 97 -20.93 16.19 1.79
CA ASP A 97 -20.40 16.88 2.96
C ASP A 97 -18.87 17.06 2.93
N ILE A 98 -18.14 16.37 2.02
CA ILE A 98 -16.67 16.43 1.97
C ILE A 98 -16.23 17.21 0.73
N ASN A 99 -15.51 18.31 0.96
CA ASN A 99 -14.85 19.07 -0.09
C ASN A 99 -13.42 18.55 -0.30
N TYR A 100 -13.09 18.25 -1.56
CA TYR A 100 -11.77 17.80 -1.98
C TYR A 100 -11.10 18.87 -2.83
N LYS A 101 -9.85 19.24 -2.50
CA LYS A 101 -9.08 20.23 -3.24
C LYS A 101 -7.67 19.75 -3.50
N ILE A 102 -7.26 19.66 -4.75
CA ILE A 102 -5.86 19.41 -5.11
C ILE A 102 -5.04 20.63 -4.71
N LYS A 103 -4.06 20.43 -3.83
CA LYS A 103 -3.16 21.48 -3.32
C LYS A 103 -1.85 21.53 -4.09
N LYS A 104 -1.31 20.35 -4.43
CA LYS A 104 -0.01 20.23 -5.07
C LYS A 104 0.06 18.94 -5.88
N ILE A 105 0.77 18.98 -6.99
CA ILE A 105 1.15 17.81 -7.78
C ILE A 105 2.65 17.90 -8.01
N GLU A 106 3.40 16.89 -7.55
CA GLU A 106 4.85 16.80 -7.66
C GLU A 106 5.25 15.53 -8.36
N GLU A 107 6.26 15.60 -9.21
CA GLU A 107 6.87 14.42 -9.80
C GLU A 107 7.64 13.62 -8.75
N ILE A 108 7.48 12.31 -8.76
CA ILE A 108 8.24 11.35 -7.97
C ILE A 108 8.89 10.32 -8.89
N ARG A 109 9.91 9.59 -8.42
CA ARG A 109 10.62 8.58 -9.21
C ARG A 109 11.24 9.14 -10.50
N LYS A 110 11.85 10.33 -10.42
CA LYS A 110 12.44 11.01 -11.59
C LYS A 110 13.54 10.21 -12.29
N ASP A 111 14.19 9.32 -11.54
CA ASP A 111 15.29 8.49 -12.03
C ASP A 111 14.81 7.10 -12.54
N ASP A 112 13.51 6.78 -12.38
CA ASP A 112 12.91 5.55 -12.90
C ASP A 112 12.46 5.75 -14.35
N GLU A 113 12.57 4.72 -15.18
CA GLU A 113 12.07 4.71 -16.56
C GLU A 113 10.59 5.08 -16.65
N TYR A 114 9.82 4.70 -15.63
CA TYR A 114 8.39 5.01 -15.48
C TYR A 114 8.20 5.96 -14.31
N GLY A 115 7.91 7.22 -14.62
CA GLY A 115 7.69 8.27 -13.64
C GLY A 115 6.44 8.06 -12.78
N GLY A 116 6.23 8.98 -11.85
CA GLY A 116 5.05 9.03 -10.99
C GLY A 116 4.79 10.43 -10.49
N PHE A 117 3.63 10.61 -9.87
CA PHE A 117 3.24 11.87 -9.23
C PHE A 117 2.75 11.63 -7.82
N ARG A 118 3.11 12.54 -6.92
CA ARG A 118 2.53 12.66 -5.60
C ARG A 118 1.59 13.84 -5.59
N ILE A 119 0.34 13.59 -5.25
CA ILE A 119 -0.72 14.58 -5.20
C ILE A 119 -1.14 14.80 -3.75
N ALA A 120 -1.02 16.05 -3.28
CA ALA A 120 -1.55 16.46 -1.99
C ALA A 120 -3.00 16.92 -2.15
N ILE A 121 -3.93 16.20 -1.54
CA ILE A 121 -5.38 16.46 -1.59
C ILE A 121 -5.82 16.94 -0.20
N GLU A 122 -6.33 18.16 -0.13
CA GLU A 122 -7.02 18.64 1.07
C GLU A 122 -8.45 18.09 1.07
N CYS A 123 -8.77 17.30 2.08
CA CYS A 123 -10.13 16.82 2.37
C CYS A 123 -10.68 17.65 3.53
N LYS A 124 -11.87 18.23 3.34
CA LYS A 124 -12.52 19.07 4.35
C LYS A 124 -13.93 18.57 4.63
N LEU A 125 -14.19 18.21 5.89
CA LEU A 125 -15.51 17.89 6.43
C LEU A 125 -15.81 18.87 7.56
N ASP A 126 -16.74 19.78 7.37
CA ASP A 126 -17.00 20.90 8.31
C ASP A 126 -15.70 21.69 8.60
N ASN A 127 -15.25 21.67 9.87
CA ASN A 127 -14.00 22.27 10.33
C ASN A 127 -12.83 21.27 10.44
N ILE A 128 -13.03 20.01 10.09
CA ILE A 128 -11.96 19.01 10.01
C ILE A 128 -11.26 19.18 8.67
N ARG A 129 -9.93 19.33 8.70
CA ARG A 129 -9.10 19.37 7.50
C ARG A 129 -8.01 18.31 7.60
N GLN A 130 -7.83 17.55 6.53
CA GLN A 130 -6.79 16.54 6.41
C GLN A 130 -6.13 16.65 5.05
N ILE A 131 -4.81 16.59 5.01
CA ILE A 131 -4.07 16.43 3.75
C ILE A 131 -3.81 14.95 3.56
N ILE A 132 -4.28 14.44 2.43
CA ILE A 132 -4.04 13.06 2.00
C ILE A 132 -3.03 13.08 0.86
N LEU A 133 -2.04 12.20 0.94
CA LEU A 133 -1.07 11.98 -0.13
C LEU A 133 -1.57 10.83 -0.99
N LEU A 134 -1.76 11.12 -2.27
CA LEU A 134 -2.10 10.16 -3.31
C LEU A 134 -0.89 9.99 -4.21
N ASP A 135 -0.29 8.79 -4.23
CA ASP A 135 0.81 8.46 -5.12
C ASP A 135 0.29 7.72 -6.35
N ILE A 136 0.67 8.20 -7.51
CA ILE A 136 0.29 7.63 -8.81
C ILE A 136 1.56 7.25 -9.56
N ALA A 137 1.60 6.00 -10.04
CA ALA A 137 2.67 5.49 -10.88
C ALA A 137 2.12 4.85 -12.15
N THR A 138 2.99 4.54 -13.11
CA THR A 138 2.66 3.79 -14.31
C THR A 138 3.76 2.78 -14.62
N GLY A 139 3.50 1.83 -15.51
CA GLY A 139 4.50 0.90 -16.04
C GLY A 139 4.69 -0.38 -15.23
N ASP A 140 4.48 -0.39 -13.93
CA ASP A 140 4.69 -1.59 -13.11
C ASP A 140 3.86 -2.79 -13.62
N PRO A 141 4.45 -4.01 -13.72
CA PRO A 141 3.73 -5.21 -14.14
C PRO A 141 2.75 -5.69 -13.07
N ILE A 142 1.61 -6.20 -13.50
CA ILE A 142 0.66 -6.91 -12.63
C ILE A 142 0.54 -8.35 -13.14
N THR A 143 0.79 -9.34 -12.30
CA THR A 143 0.84 -10.74 -12.69
C THR A 143 -0.17 -11.58 -11.91
N PRO A 144 -1.05 -12.34 -12.58
CA PRO A 144 -1.26 -12.39 -14.05
C PRO A 144 -1.98 -11.14 -14.57
N LYS A 145 -2.84 -10.51 -13.78
CA LYS A 145 -3.60 -9.28 -14.05
C LYS A 145 -4.20 -8.72 -12.77
N GLU A 146 -4.73 -7.51 -12.85
CA GLU A 146 -5.53 -6.89 -11.78
C GLU A 146 -6.77 -7.73 -11.45
N ILE A 147 -7.22 -7.61 -10.20
CA ILE A 147 -8.45 -8.23 -9.71
C ILE A 147 -9.50 -7.16 -9.39
N ILE A 148 -10.78 -7.54 -9.37
CA ILE A 148 -11.82 -6.73 -8.76
C ILE A 148 -11.85 -7.09 -7.28
N TYR A 149 -11.38 -6.16 -6.45
CA TYR A 149 -11.30 -6.31 -5.01
C TYR A 149 -12.54 -5.71 -4.34
N LYS A 150 -13.14 -6.46 -3.42
CA LYS A 150 -14.25 -6.00 -2.59
C LYS A 150 -13.71 -5.39 -1.30
N TYR A 151 -13.45 -4.09 -1.34
CA TYR A 151 -12.99 -3.35 -0.17
C TYR A 151 -14.17 -3.16 0.80
N LYS A 152 -14.01 -3.62 2.04
CA LYS A 152 -14.99 -3.41 3.11
C LYS A 152 -14.59 -2.19 3.94
N SER A 153 -15.50 -1.21 4.05
CA SER A 153 -15.26 0.01 4.84
C SER A 153 -15.04 -0.31 6.32
N THR A 154 -14.12 0.42 6.94
CA THR A 154 -13.86 0.39 8.37
C THR A 154 -14.89 1.22 9.17
N PHE A 155 -15.54 2.20 8.52
CA PHE A 155 -16.39 3.20 9.18
C PHE A 155 -17.89 3.00 8.99
N ASP A 156 -18.26 2.15 8.05
CA ASP A 156 -19.65 1.77 7.79
C ASP A 156 -19.70 0.36 7.16
N ASP A 157 -20.90 -0.15 6.89
CA ASP A 157 -21.08 -1.49 6.32
C ASP A 157 -20.96 -1.55 4.79
N LYS A 158 -20.45 -0.48 4.15
CA LYS A 158 -20.34 -0.43 2.70
C LYS A 158 -19.22 -1.31 2.17
N ILE A 159 -19.45 -1.81 0.96
CA ILE A 159 -18.46 -2.56 0.17
C ILE A 159 -18.30 -1.83 -1.15
N TYR A 160 -17.04 -1.58 -1.54
CA TYR A 160 -16.68 -0.98 -2.82
C TYR A 160 -15.98 -2.00 -3.71
N GLU A 161 -16.33 -2.04 -4.98
CA GLU A 161 -15.60 -2.83 -5.97
C GLU A 161 -14.57 -1.95 -6.67
N ILE A 162 -13.30 -2.28 -6.54
CA ILE A 162 -12.21 -1.51 -7.14
C ILE A 162 -11.19 -2.44 -7.78
N TYR A 163 -10.66 -2.02 -8.94
CA TYR A 163 -9.53 -2.74 -9.54
C TYR A 163 -8.29 -2.59 -8.68
N SER A 164 -7.63 -3.70 -8.38
CA SER A 164 -6.47 -3.72 -7.50
C SER A 164 -5.42 -4.74 -7.91
N TYR A 165 -4.25 -4.62 -7.31
CA TYR A 165 -3.27 -5.70 -7.31
C TYR A 165 -3.82 -6.93 -6.61
N ASN A 166 -3.39 -8.11 -7.08
CA ASN A 166 -3.51 -9.35 -6.33
C ASN A 166 -2.36 -9.48 -5.30
N ILE A 167 -2.47 -10.45 -4.41
CA ILE A 167 -1.52 -10.64 -3.31
C ILE A 167 -0.11 -10.99 -3.83
N GLU A 168 -0.02 -11.74 -4.92
CA GLU A 168 1.23 -12.17 -5.53
C GLU A 168 2.00 -10.99 -6.11
N THR A 169 1.32 -10.06 -6.76
CA THR A 169 1.94 -8.82 -7.26
C THR A 169 2.45 -7.94 -6.12
N ILE A 170 1.69 -7.80 -5.01
CA ILE A 170 2.13 -7.05 -3.84
C ILE A 170 3.40 -7.68 -3.26
N LEU A 171 3.40 -8.99 -3.06
CA LEU A 171 4.57 -9.72 -2.53
C LEU A 171 5.78 -9.58 -3.46
N ALA A 172 5.60 -9.73 -4.78
CA ALA A 172 6.67 -9.61 -5.74
C ALA A 172 7.33 -8.22 -5.74
N GLU A 173 6.55 -7.12 -5.65
CA GLU A 173 7.10 -5.77 -5.51
C GLU A 173 7.91 -5.60 -4.20
N LYS A 174 7.44 -6.17 -3.09
CA LYS A 174 8.13 -6.10 -1.81
C LYS A 174 9.43 -6.91 -1.80
N ILE A 175 9.38 -8.14 -2.30
CA ILE A 175 10.54 -9.03 -2.45
C ILE A 175 11.60 -8.36 -3.33
N GLN A 176 11.20 -7.79 -4.48
CA GLN A 176 12.10 -7.09 -5.37
C GLN A 176 12.72 -5.84 -4.71
N THR A 177 11.94 -5.08 -3.94
CA THR A 177 12.44 -3.91 -3.21
C THR A 177 13.47 -4.31 -2.14
N ILE A 178 13.23 -5.40 -1.41
CA ILE A 178 14.19 -5.95 -0.44
C ILE A 178 15.48 -6.35 -1.15
N TYR A 179 15.37 -7.07 -2.26
CA TYR A 179 16.51 -7.53 -3.05
C TYR A 179 17.34 -6.36 -3.58
N GLN A 180 16.71 -5.41 -4.24
CA GLN A 180 17.38 -4.28 -4.89
C GLN A 180 18.10 -3.37 -3.88
N ARG A 181 17.55 -3.19 -2.69
CA ARG A 181 18.14 -2.33 -1.66
C ARG A 181 19.18 -3.06 -0.80
N GLY A 182 19.05 -4.36 -0.65
CA GLY A 182 19.99 -5.19 0.12
C GLY A 182 20.28 -4.61 1.49
N VAL A 183 21.54 -4.55 1.87
CA VAL A 183 22.03 -4.03 3.16
C VAL A 183 21.78 -2.52 3.36
N PHE A 184 21.50 -1.79 2.29
CA PHE A 184 21.14 -0.36 2.34
C PHE A 184 19.64 -0.12 2.53
N ASN A 185 18.86 -1.16 2.77
CA ASN A 185 17.41 -1.05 2.92
C ASN A 185 17.02 -0.49 4.30
N THR A 186 16.74 0.80 4.36
CA THR A 186 16.22 1.49 5.56
C THR A 186 14.71 1.33 5.76
N ARG A 187 14.02 0.59 4.87
CA ARG A 187 12.55 0.48 4.83
C ARG A 187 12.07 -0.80 5.52
N SER A 188 12.18 -0.86 6.84
CA SER A 188 11.72 -2.01 7.64
C SER A 188 10.25 -2.41 7.36
N LYS A 189 9.42 -1.46 6.89
CA LYS A 189 8.04 -1.75 6.49
C LYS A 189 7.93 -2.79 5.36
N ASP A 190 8.90 -2.86 4.44
CA ASP A 190 8.82 -3.81 3.33
C ASP A 190 9.04 -5.25 3.82
N PHE A 191 9.91 -5.45 4.79
CA PHE A 191 10.09 -6.75 5.47
C PHE A 191 8.85 -7.14 6.27
N TYR A 192 8.30 -6.20 7.05
CA TYR A 192 7.07 -6.43 7.81
C TYR A 192 5.90 -6.77 6.88
N ASP A 193 5.77 -6.06 5.77
CA ASP A 193 4.69 -6.25 4.80
C ASP A 193 4.70 -7.68 4.21
N VAL A 194 5.88 -8.24 3.88
CA VAL A 194 6.00 -9.64 3.43
C VAL A 194 5.67 -10.61 4.56
N TYR A 195 6.24 -10.38 5.75
CA TYR A 195 5.98 -11.19 6.94
C TYR A 195 4.49 -11.31 7.24
N ILE A 196 3.80 -10.18 7.40
CA ILE A 196 2.40 -10.17 7.84
C ILE A 196 1.45 -10.75 6.78
N LEU A 197 1.72 -10.48 5.49
CA LEU A 197 0.93 -11.07 4.40
C LEU A 197 1.09 -12.59 4.39
N PHE A 198 2.33 -13.08 4.45
CA PHE A 198 2.57 -14.52 4.46
C PHE A 198 1.98 -15.17 5.71
N HIS A 199 2.17 -14.56 6.88
CA HIS A 199 1.64 -15.09 8.15
C HIS A 199 0.12 -15.23 8.14
N LEU A 200 -0.62 -14.23 7.64
CA LEU A 200 -2.08 -14.20 7.70
C LEU A 200 -2.76 -14.76 6.44
N LYS A 201 -2.06 -14.76 5.29
CA LYS A 201 -2.64 -15.08 3.98
C LYS A 201 -1.97 -16.26 3.27
N LYS A 202 -1.11 -17.01 3.94
CA LYS A 202 -0.36 -18.15 3.39
C LYS A 202 -1.22 -19.09 2.54
N LYS A 203 -2.47 -19.37 2.97
CA LYS A 203 -3.40 -20.28 2.26
C LYS A 203 -4.05 -19.67 1.02
N GLU A 204 -4.00 -18.34 0.88
CA GLU A 204 -4.56 -17.60 -0.24
C GLU A 204 -3.52 -17.36 -1.35
N ILE A 205 -2.23 -17.56 -1.05
CA ILE A 205 -1.12 -17.35 -1.98
C ILE A 205 -1.02 -18.51 -2.96
N ASP A 206 -1.06 -18.19 -4.24
CA ASP A 206 -0.74 -19.08 -5.34
C ASP A 206 0.76 -18.98 -5.65
N TYR A 207 1.55 -19.96 -5.20
CA TYR A 207 3.02 -19.91 -5.29
C TYR A 207 3.53 -19.95 -6.74
N GLU A 208 2.81 -20.61 -7.65
CA GLU A 208 3.17 -20.60 -9.08
C GLU A 208 3.02 -19.19 -9.65
N LYS A 209 1.89 -18.54 -9.40
CA LYS A 209 1.67 -17.14 -9.80
C LYS A 209 2.65 -16.20 -9.13
N LEU A 210 2.97 -16.40 -7.85
CA LEU A 210 3.96 -15.59 -7.14
C LEU A 210 5.35 -15.73 -7.78
N SER A 211 5.78 -16.95 -8.14
CA SER A 211 7.05 -17.18 -8.85
C SER A 211 7.09 -16.41 -10.17
N ILE A 212 6.00 -16.44 -10.94
CA ILE A 212 5.89 -15.68 -12.20
C ILE A 212 5.89 -14.17 -11.93
N ALA A 213 5.16 -13.70 -10.90
CA ALA A 213 5.12 -12.29 -10.51
C ALA A 213 6.51 -11.77 -10.12
N CYS A 214 7.27 -12.54 -9.32
CA CYS A 214 8.64 -12.22 -8.97
C CYS A 214 9.53 -12.09 -10.21
N ARG A 215 9.48 -13.06 -11.13
CA ARG A 215 10.27 -12.99 -12.38
C ARG A 215 9.94 -11.74 -13.19
N ASN A 216 8.66 -11.46 -13.40
CA ASN A 216 8.22 -10.30 -14.18
C ASN A 216 8.63 -8.97 -13.52
N THR A 217 8.46 -8.85 -12.20
CA THR A 217 8.83 -7.64 -11.44
C THR A 217 10.34 -7.42 -11.44
N PHE A 218 11.14 -8.50 -11.30
CA PHE A 218 12.60 -8.40 -11.33
C PHE A 218 13.10 -8.01 -12.72
N ILE A 219 12.58 -8.63 -13.80
CA ILE A 219 12.92 -8.27 -15.18
C ILE A 219 12.59 -6.80 -15.46
N HIS A 220 11.42 -6.34 -15.04
CA HIS A 220 11.00 -4.94 -15.19
C HIS A 220 11.94 -3.95 -14.48
N ARG A 221 12.61 -4.39 -13.41
CA ARG A 221 13.60 -3.60 -12.66
C ARG A 221 15.06 -3.91 -13.08
N ASN A 222 15.26 -4.47 -14.26
CA ASN A 222 16.57 -4.86 -14.80
C ASN A 222 17.36 -5.82 -13.88
N ASN A 223 16.66 -6.68 -13.15
CA ASN A 223 17.22 -7.70 -12.28
C ASN A 223 16.80 -9.09 -12.73
N LYS A 224 17.57 -10.12 -12.34
CA LYS A 224 17.19 -11.52 -12.53
C LYS A 224 16.72 -12.10 -11.21
N PHE A 225 15.54 -12.71 -11.21
CA PHE A 225 15.03 -13.40 -10.05
C PHE A 225 15.70 -14.77 -9.90
N ASN A 226 16.34 -15.00 -8.74
CA ASN A 226 16.93 -16.26 -8.35
C ASN A 226 16.69 -16.48 -6.85
N VAL A 227 16.04 -17.58 -6.51
CA VAL A 227 15.68 -17.89 -5.11
C VAL A 227 16.92 -18.10 -4.26
N ALA A 228 17.95 -18.83 -4.76
CA ALA A 228 19.17 -19.08 -4.00
C ALA A 228 19.94 -17.79 -3.67
N ASP A 229 20.05 -16.88 -4.64
CA ASP A 229 20.69 -15.57 -4.43
C ASP A 229 19.94 -14.75 -3.40
N PHE A 230 18.61 -14.81 -3.42
CA PHE A 230 17.77 -14.09 -2.44
C PHE A 230 17.90 -14.69 -1.04
N LEU A 231 17.93 -16.01 -0.90
CA LEU A 231 18.17 -16.68 0.39
C LEU A 231 19.54 -16.31 0.97
N ASN A 232 20.60 -16.28 0.17
CA ASN A 232 21.93 -15.83 0.59
C ASN A 232 21.92 -14.37 1.06
N LEU A 233 21.16 -13.51 0.36
CA LEU A 233 20.97 -12.12 0.80
C LEU A 233 20.26 -12.06 2.16
N LEU A 234 19.19 -12.84 2.37
CA LEU A 234 18.47 -12.87 3.64
C LEU A 234 19.36 -13.27 4.80
N ASP A 235 20.23 -14.28 4.61
CA ASP A 235 21.22 -14.69 5.62
C ASP A 235 22.18 -13.55 5.95
N THR A 236 22.65 -12.82 4.95
CA THR A 236 23.49 -11.63 5.15
C THR A 236 22.73 -10.55 5.95
N LEU A 237 21.49 -10.21 5.55
CA LEU A 237 20.68 -9.20 6.22
C LEU A 237 20.38 -9.55 7.68
N LYS A 238 20.24 -10.84 7.99
CA LYS A 238 19.96 -11.35 9.34
C LYS A 238 21.06 -10.99 10.34
N GLY A 239 22.32 -10.95 9.89
CA GLY A 239 23.49 -10.61 10.71
C GLY A 239 23.84 -9.12 10.77
N GLU A 240 23.22 -8.28 9.93
CA GLU A 240 23.57 -6.87 9.79
C GLU A 240 23.06 -6.01 10.96
N LYS A 241 23.98 -5.35 11.68
CA LYS A 241 23.64 -4.51 12.85
C LYS A 241 22.73 -3.35 12.50
N ASP A 242 22.92 -2.74 11.33
CA ASP A 242 22.07 -1.63 10.91
C ASP A 242 20.64 -2.07 10.63
N MET A 243 20.42 -3.27 10.07
CA MET A 243 19.11 -3.84 9.87
C MET A 243 18.36 -4.04 11.20
N LEU A 244 19.05 -4.57 12.21
CA LEU A 244 18.48 -4.73 13.56
C LEU A 244 18.08 -3.38 14.14
N LYS A 245 18.95 -2.37 14.04
CA LYS A 245 18.65 -1.00 14.51
C LYS A 245 17.47 -0.37 13.77
N TYR A 246 17.37 -0.55 12.44
CA TYR A 246 16.22 -0.05 11.66
C TYR A 246 14.93 -0.77 12.06
N TRP A 247 15.02 -2.06 12.39
CA TRP A 247 13.90 -2.84 12.87
C TRP A 247 13.42 -2.37 14.25
N ASP A 248 14.32 -2.15 15.20
CA ASP A 248 14.00 -1.62 16.52
C ASP A 248 13.30 -0.26 16.42
N ASN A 249 13.82 0.65 15.59
CA ASN A 249 13.18 1.95 15.31
C ASN A 249 11.78 1.79 14.69
N TYR A 250 11.56 0.76 13.89
CA TYR A 250 10.26 0.47 13.31
C TYR A 250 9.27 -0.03 14.37
N GLN A 251 9.71 -0.92 15.25
CA GLN A 251 8.91 -1.41 16.37
C GLN A 251 8.49 -0.30 17.35
N ASP A 252 9.38 0.65 17.60
CA ASP A 252 9.07 1.81 18.45
C ASP A 252 7.98 2.71 17.86
N ARG A 253 7.94 2.81 16.55
CA ARG A 253 6.93 3.61 15.84
C ARG A 253 5.61 2.89 15.64
N PHE A 254 5.65 1.56 15.49
CA PHE A 254 4.50 0.77 15.08
C PHE A 254 4.22 -0.37 16.07
N ARG A 255 3.24 -0.13 16.93
CA ARG A 255 2.86 -1.06 17.99
C ARG A 255 2.51 -2.46 17.48
N TYR A 256 2.01 -2.59 16.26
CA TYR A 256 1.69 -3.88 15.66
C TYR A 256 2.92 -4.74 15.31
N ALA A 257 4.11 -4.14 15.22
CA ALA A 257 5.37 -4.85 15.00
C ALA A 257 6.08 -5.24 16.31
N LYS A 258 5.57 -4.79 17.48
CA LYS A 258 6.19 -5.12 18.78
C LYS A 258 6.23 -6.62 19.00
N ASN A 259 7.30 -7.08 19.64
CA ASN A 259 7.56 -8.48 20.01
C ASN A 259 7.79 -9.43 18.80
N ILE A 260 7.95 -8.91 17.59
CA ILE A 260 8.34 -9.68 16.42
C ILE A 260 9.81 -9.41 16.16
N SER A 261 10.69 -10.40 16.34
CA SER A 261 12.11 -10.20 16.10
C SER A 261 12.42 -10.06 14.60
N PHE A 262 13.48 -9.31 14.26
CA PHE A 262 13.90 -9.22 12.85
C PHE A 262 14.31 -10.60 12.30
N HIS A 263 14.88 -11.46 13.14
CA HIS A 263 15.24 -12.83 12.77
C HIS A 263 13.98 -13.63 12.37
N GLU A 264 12.91 -13.55 13.16
CA GLU A 264 11.63 -14.20 12.84
C GLU A 264 11.07 -13.71 11.49
N VAL A 265 11.16 -12.42 11.23
CA VAL A 265 10.73 -11.83 9.96
C VAL A 265 11.54 -12.38 8.79
N ILE A 266 12.88 -12.43 8.92
CA ILE A 266 13.76 -12.98 7.88
C ILE A 266 13.50 -14.46 7.66
N ASP A 267 13.34 -15.26 8.74
CA ASP A 267 13.05 -16.69 8.63
C ASP A 267 11.70 -16.96 7.94
N THR A 268 10.70 -16.14 8.24
CA THR A 268 9.38 -16.21 7.56
C THR A 268 9.49 -15.87 6.07
N ILE A 269 10.30 -14.87 5.70
CA ILE A 269 10.54 -14.54 4.29
C ILE A 269 11.29 -15.67 3.60
N ALA A 270 12.29 -16.27 4.26
CA ALA A 270 13.01 -17.41 3.72
C ALA A 270 12.08 -18.63 3.50
N GLU A 271 11.16 -18.90 4.43
CA GLU A 271 10.12 -19.93 4.26
C GLU A 271 9.26 -19.66 3.02
N LEU A 272 8.80 -18.42 2.83
CA LEU A 272 8.06 -18.03 1.63
C LEU A 272 8.86 -18.33 0.37
N MET A 273 10.16 -17.98 0.35
CA MET A 273 11.03 -18.19 -0.81
C MET A 273 11.27 -19.68 -1.11
N MET A 274 11.38 -20.53 -0.09
CA MET A 274 11.51 -21.96 -0.28
C MET A 274 10.28 -22.61 -0.93
N ASN A 275 9.10 -22.03 -0.77
CA ASN A 275 7.89 -22.51 -1.49
C ASN A 275 7.87 -22.12 -2.98
N LEU A 276 8.88 -21.37 -3.48
CA LEU A 276 8.98 -20.99 -4.90
C LEU A 276 10.02 -21.83 -5.68
N ILE A 277 10.67 -22.81 -5.02
CA ILE A 277 11.62 -23.75 -5.62
C ILE A 277 10.84 -24.95 -6.26
#